data_8d2d8a399277afde2c564491f6f095bb
#
_entry.id   8d2d8a399277afde2c564491f6f095bb
#
_cell.length_a   1.000
_cell.length_b   1.000
_cell.length_c   1.000
_cell.angle_alpha   90.00
_cell.angle_beta   90.00
_cell.angle_gamma   90.00
#
_symmetry.space_group_name_H-M   'P 1'
#
loop_
_entity.id
_entity.type
_entity.pdbx_description
1 polymer ?
#
loop_
_entity_poly.entity_id
_entity_poly.type
_entity_poly.pdbx_seq_one_letter_code
_entity_poly.pdbx_strand_id
1 'polypeptide(L)' 'MFDKSNQEKHPICEEWMEYYKTLEGIRRTGVVNMWGAAPYLNACYPDMSEQKAKDVLLSWIANYDELNERFGW' A
#
# COMPACT_ATOMS: atom_id res chain seq x y z
N MET A 1 -8.00 -9.01 12.17
CA MET A 1 -8.06 -8.21 10.96
C MET A 1 -6.98 -8.64 9.95
N PHE A 2 -5.75 -8.19 10.11
CA PHE A 2 -4.63 -8.73 9.32
C PHE A 2 -3.90 -9.74 10.19
N ASP A 3 -3.66 -10.92 9.68
CA ASP A 3 -2.91 -11.91 10.43
C ASP A 3 -1.42 -11.80 10.13
N LYS A 4 -0.60 -12.43 10.98
CA LYS A 4 0.85 -12.39 10.83
C LYS A 4 1.33 -13.07 9.56
N SER A 5 0.57 -14.03 9.03
CA SER A 5 0.92 -14.72 7.79
C SER A 5 0.98 -13.74 6.62
N ASN A 6 0.03 -12.80 6.55
CA ASN A 6 0.03 -11.78 5.50
C ASN A 6 1.25 -10.87 5.63
N GLN A 7 1.64 -10.50 6.86
CA GLN A 7 2.83 -9.68 7.08
C GLN A 7 4.10 -10.41 6.67
N GLU A 8 4.17 -11.70 6.90
CA GLU A 8 5.32 -12.50 6.51
C GLU A 8 5.43 -12.63 4.99
N LYS A 9 4.29 -12.78 4.30
CA LYS A 9 4.25 -12.88 2.84
C LYS A 9 4.48 -11.55 2.15
N HIS A 10 4.08 -10.46 2.79
CA HIS A 10 4.14 -9.11 2.23
C HIS A 10 4.77 -8.17 3.24
N PRO A 11 6.09 -8.30 3.49
CA PRO A 11 6.77 -7.46 4.48
C PRO A 11 6.87 -6.02 3.99
N ILE A 12 7.11 -5.11 4.95
CA ILE A 12 7.38 -3.71 4.65
C ILE A 12 8.68 -3.61 3.86
N CYS A 13 8.65 -2.87 2.78
CA CYS A 13 9.84 -2.60 1.98
C CYS A 13 10.18 -1.11 2.11
N GLU A 14 11.40 -0.82 2.58
CA GLU A 14 11.85 0.56 2.78
C GLU A 14 11.84 1.35 1.47
N GLU A 15 12.10 0.69 0.35
CA GLU A 15 12.09 1.35 -0.95
C GLU A 15 10.69 1.79 -1.39
N TRP A 16 9.65 1.25 -0.74
CA TRP A 16 8.27 1.51 -1.09
C TRP A 16 7.59 2.54 -0.19
N MET A 17 8.34 3.23 0.66
CA MET A 17 7.76 4.20 1.59
C MET A 17 6.98 5.29 0.88
N GLU A 18 7.50 5.79 -0.25
CA GLU A 18 6.82 6.78 -1.06
C GLU A 18 5.50 6.24 -1.61
N TYR A 19 5.49 4.98 -2.03
CA TYR A 19 4.29 4.35 -2.55
C TYR A 19 3.22 4.19 -1.47
N TYR A 20 3.64 3.87 -0.24
CA TYR A 20 2.72 3.76 0.89
C TYR A 20 2.05 5.12 1.19
N LYS A 21 2.81 6.20 1.12
CA LYS A 21 2.26 7.54 1.29
C LYS A 21 1.25 7.88 0.21
N THR A 22 1.54 7.50 -1.02
CA THR A 22 0.63 7.70 -2.14
C THR A 22 -0.66 6.92 -1.94
N LEU A 23 -0.57 5.65 -1.50
CA LEU A 23 -1.73 4.83 -1.21
C LEU A 23 -2.58 5.43 -0.10
N GLU A 24 -1.97 5.96 0.96
CA GLU A 24 -2.70 6.63 2.03
C GLU A 24 -3.43 7.86 1.52
N GLY A 25 -2.79 8.63 0.65
CA GLY A 25 -3.42 9.78 0.00
C GLY A 25 -4.66 9.36 -0.80
N ILE A 26 -4.53 8.30 -1.58
CA ILE A 26 -5.65 7.75 -2.36
C ILE A 26 -6.80 7.33 -1.45
N ARG A 27 -6.47 6.61 -0.36
CA ARG A 27 -7.47 6.16 0.61
C ARG A 27 -8.22 7.35 1.23
N ARG A 28 -7.51 8.42 1.57
CA ARG A 28 -8.08 9.60 2.22
C ARG A 28 -9.02 10.36 1.30
N THR A 29 -8.85 10.26 -0.02
CA THR A 29 -9.76 10.91 -0.97
C THR A 29 -11.15 10.28 -0.95
N GLY A 30 -11.26 9.04 -0.46
CA GLY A 30 -12.55 8.33 -0.44
C GLY A 30 -12.99 7.83 -1.81
N VAL A 31 -12.15 7.92 -2.83
CA VAL A 31 -12.50 7.51 -4.19
C VAL A 31 -12.66 5.99 -4.29
N VAL A 32 -11.80 5.24 -3.59
CA VAL A 32 -11.83 3.78 -3.57
C VAL A 32 -11.52 3.28 -2.17
N ASN A 33 -11.88 2.01 -1.90
CA ASN A 33 -11.44 1.36 -0.67
C ASN A 33 -9.98 0.90 -0.83
N MET A 34 -9.39 0.39 0.27
CA MET A 34 -7.99 -0.05 0.27
C MET A 34 -7.70 -1.06 -0.84
N TRP A 35 -8.62 -2.00 -1.05
CA TRP A 35 -8.41 -3.09 -2.00
C TRP A 35 -8.42 -2.63 -3.45
N GLY A 36 -9.08 -1.52 -3.74
CA GLY A 36 -9.18 -0.98 -5.09
C GLY A 36 -8.13 0.07 -5.43
N ALA A 37 -7.12 0.26 -4.58
CA ALA A 37 -6.14 1.34 -4.77
C ALA A 37 -5.04 1.04 -5.79
N ALA A 38 -4.80 -0.24 -6.13
CA ALA A 38 -3.70 -0.60 -7.03
C ALA A 38 -3.76 0.11 -8.40
N PRO A 39 -4.91 0.17 -9.10
CA PRO A 39 -4.98 0.89 -10.37
C PRO A 39 -4.64 2.37 -10.25
N TYR A 40 -5.04 2.99 -9.13
CA TYR A 40 -4.74 4.40 -8.87
C TYR A 40 -3.25 4.61 -8.61
N LEU A 41 -2.63 3.69 -7.88
CA LEU A 41 -1.18 3.72 -7.66
C LEU A 41 -0.44 3.59 -9.00
N ASN A 42 -0.87 2.69 -9.84
CA ASN A 42 -0.27 2.48 -11.16
C ASN A 42 -0.42 3.73 -12.04
N ALA A 43 -1.55 4.44 -11.93
CA ALA A 43 -1.76 5.70 -12.65
C ALA A 43 -0.80 6.79 -12.18
N CYS A 44 -0.46 6.81 -10.88
CA CYS A 44 0.50 7.78 -10.34
C CYS A 44 1.94 7.45 -10.74
N TYR A 45 2.23 6.19 -10.99
CA TYR A 45 3.56 5.70 -11.36
C TYR A 45 3.46 4.85 -12.62
N PRO A 46 3.37 5.49 -13.81
CA PRO A 46 3.14 4.75 -15.07
C PRO A 46 4.20 3.71 -15.41
N ASP A 47 5.42 3.89 -14.89
CA ASP A 47 6.53 2.95 -15.14
C ASP A 47 6.44 1.70 -14.25
N MET A 48 5.54 1.72 -13.25
CA MET A 48 5.34 0.60 -12.35
C MET A 48 4.48 -0.46 -13.04
N SER A 49 4.89 -1.73 -12.97
CA SER A 49 4.09 -2.82 -13.51
C SER A 49 2.84 -3.04 -12.65
N GLU A 50 1.81 -3.63 -13.24
CA GLU A 50 0.60 -3.98 -12.50
C GLU A 50 0.90 -4.92 -11.33
N GLN A 51 1.79 -5.89 -11.56
CA GLN A 51 2.19 -6.84 -10.51
C GLN A 51 2.87 -6.11 -9.35
N LYS A 52 3.76 -5.17 -9.65
CA LYS A 52 4.42 -4.40 -8.59
C LYS A 52 3.41 -3.56 -7.83
N ALA A 53 2.45 -2.93 -8.51
CA ALA A 53 1.41 -2.15 -7.85
C ALA A 53 0.59 -3.01 -6.90
N LYS A 54 0.27 -4.24 -7.30
CA LYS A 54 -0.45 -5.18 -6.44
C LYS A 54 0.40 -5.60 -5.24
N ASP A 55 1.70 -5.85 -5.46
CA ASP A 55 2.61 -6.24 -4.39
C ASP A 55 2.75 -5.12 -3.36
N VAL A 56 2.89 -3.88 -3.82
CA VAL A 56 2.94 -2.71 -2.94
C VAL A 56 1.63 -2.59 -2.15
N LEU A 57 0.50 -2.74 -2.83
CA LEU A 57 -0.81 -2.67 -2.18
C LEU A 57 -0.96 -3.73 -1.09
N LEU A 58 -0.60 -4.98 -1.39
CA LEU A 58 -0.72 -6.07 -0.42
C LEU A 58 0.21 -5.85 0.77
N SER A 59 1.42 -5.37 0.53
CA SER A 59 2.36 -5.02 1.60
C SER A 59 1.78 -3.91 2.48
N TRP A 60 1.20 -2.88 1.87
CA TRP A 60 0.58 -1.77 2.59
C TRP A 60 -0.60 -2.23 3.45
N ILE A 61 -1.49 -3.06 2.89
CA ILE A 61 -2.66 -3.56 3.63
C ILE A 61 -2.22 -4.47 4.78
N ALA A 62 -1.28 -5.38 4.53
CA ALA A 62 -0.81 -6.32 5.53
C ALA A 62 -0.11 -5.63 6.71
N ASN A 63 0.51 -4.49 6.48
CA ASN A 63 1.29 -3.77 7.47
C ASN A 63 0.70 -2.39 7.80
N TYR A 64 -0.58 -2.19 7.52
CA TYR A 64 -1.22 -0.88 7.63
C TYR A 64 -1.07 -0.27 9.03
N ASP A 65 -1.32 -1.06 10.07
CA ASP A 65 -1.24 -0.56 11.44
C ASP A 65 0.17 -0.10 11.80
N GLU A 66 1.18 -0.88 11.40
CA GLU A 66 2.58 -0.53 11.65
C GLU A 66 2.99 0.70 10.85
N LEU A 67 2.58 0.78 9.61
CA LEU A 67 2.86 1.95 8.77
C LEU A 67 2.16 3.20 9.31
N ASN A 68 0.95 3.03 9.84
CA ASN A 68 0.20 4.11 10.45
C ASN A 68 0.95 4.70 11.63
N GLU A 69 1.52 3.87 12.50
CA GLU A 69 2.36 4.32 13.61
C GLU A 69 3.62 5.00 13.11
N ARG A 70 4.25 4.41 12.12
CA ARG A 70 5.54 4.86 11.59
C ARG A 70 5.46 6.24 10.97
N PHE A 71 4.39 6.51 10.24
CA PHE A 71 4.17 7.80 9.58
C PHE A 71 3.37 8.79 10.40
N GLY A 72 2.78 8.37 11.50
CA GLY A 72 1.95 9.22 12.34
C GLY A 72 0.61 9.58 11.71
N TRP A 73 0.10 8.73 10.87
CA TRP A 73 -1.21 8.94 10.21
C TRP A 73 -2.40 8.83 11.16
#